data_571e299950c90a3a85e0449d5c32f22e
#
_entry.id   571e299950c90a3a85e0449d5c32f22e
#
_cell.length_a   1.000
_cell.length_b   1.000
_cell.length_c   1.000
_cell.angle_alpha   90.00
_cell.angle_beta   90.00
_cell.angle_gamma   90.00
#
_symmetry.space_group_name_H-M   'P 1'
#
loop_
_entity.id
_entity.type
_entity.pdbx_description
1 polymer ?
#
loop_
_entity_poly.entity_id
_entity_poly.type
_entity_poly.pdbx_seq_one_letter_code
_entity_poly.pdbx_strand_id
1 'polypeptide(L)'
;LPGVSDNDFPAMIEVIQAQAWRLWNEFLEPEFGFEEKYAQFTFSGHRGFHIHLRDPSLLHLDSNARREIVNYIRGEGIDIQSTINDDSGWGKRAIDGIDSTLEKLSHISSGESGKTKILNEFHEIIKTRSKSQNVNLKSSSRASIEELALLADSGDEFGFDRIARLKEDPSLEVFGPKCTPIFWELVKGDSSVVIGTAGETDEVVTVDTKRVIRWVGSLHGK
;
A
#
# COMPACT_ATOMS: atom_id res chain seq x y z
N LEU A 1 -15.28 2.13 -2.87
CA LEU A 1 -14.24 1.24 -2.34
C LEU A 1 -14.07 0.05 -3.29
N PRO A 2 -12.84 -0.39 -3.61
CA PRO A 2 -12.62 -1.53 -4.49
C PRO A 2 -13.34 -2.79 -3.95
N GLY A 3 -14.20 -3.39 -4.78
CA GLY A 3 -14.85 -4.66 -4.46
C GLY A 3 -16.09 -4.59 -3.55
N VAL A 4 -16.48 -3.41 -3.08
CA VAL A 4 -17.69 -3.24 -2.25
C VAL A 4 -18.71 -2.40 -2.98
N SER A 5 -19.97 -2.89 -3.05
CA SER A 5 -21.08 -2.12 -3.61
C SER A 5 -21.40 -0.92 -2.72
N ASP A 6 -21.69 0.23 -3.33
CA ASP A 6 -22.11 1.45 -2.60
C ASP A 6 -23.39 1.24 -1.76
N ASN A 7 -24.14 0.17 -2.03
CA ASN A 7 -25.37 -0.18 -1.31
C ASN A 7 -25.15 -1.17 -0.17
N ASP A 8 -23.93 -1.72 -0.02
CA ASP A 8 -23.58 -2.63 1.07
C ASP A 8 -22.85 -1.87 2.20
N PHE A 9 -23.64 -1.15 2.98
CA PHE A 9 -23.10 -0.32 4.06
C PHE A 9 -22.35 -1.13 5.15
N PRO A 10 -22.81 -2.32 5.61
CA PRO A 10 -22.05 -3.12 6.55
C PRO A 10 -20.65 -3.52 6.02
N ALA A 11 -20.57 -4.08 4.82
CA ALA A 11 -19.30 -4.46 4.22
C ALA A 11 -18.37 -3.26 3.99
N MET A 12 -18.94 -2.10 3.64
CA MET A 12 -18.18 -0.85 3.52
C MET A 12 -17.57 -0.45 4.87
N ILE A 13 -18.32 -0.52 5.97
CA ILE A 13 -17.84 -0.17 7.31
C ILE A 13 -16.69 -1.10 7.73
N GLU A 14 -16.80 -2.41 7.49
CA GLU A 14 -15.75 -3.36 7.81
C GLU A 14 -14.44 -3.01 7.10
N VAL A 15 -14.50 -2.69 5.81
CA VAL A 15 -13.31 -2.33 5.02
C VAL A 15 -12.66 -1.04 5.53
N ILE A 16 -13.43 0.02 5.76
CA ILE A 16 -12.86 1.30 6.22
C ILE A 16 -12.38 1.23 7.67
N GLN A 17 -13.01 0.39 8.50
CA GLN A 17 -12.54 0.12 9.86
C GLN A 17 -11.20 -0.62 9.84
N ALA A 18 -11.07 -1.65 9.00
CA ALA A 18 -9.81 -2.38 8.83
C ALA A 18 -8.68 -1.46 8.35
N GLN A 19 -8.97 -0.54 7.42
CA GLN A 19 -7.98 0.47 6.97
C GLN A 19 -7.58 1.43 8.09
N ALA A 20 -8.52 1.89 8.91
CA ALA A 20 -8.20 2.76 10.04
C ALA A 20 -7.35 2.06 11.10
N TRP A 21 -7.65 0.78 11.40
CA TRP A 21 -6.86 -0.04 12.30
C TRP A 21 -5.46 -0.32 11.74
N ARG A 22 -5.36 -0.57 10.44
CA ARG A 22 -4.09 -0.75 9.78
C ARG A 22 -3.22 0.50 9.86
N LEU A 23 -3.80 1.68 9.60
CA LEU A 23 -3.10 2.95 9.75
C LEU A 23 -2.57 3.14 11.18
N TRP A 24 -3.36 2.78 12.19
CA TRP A 24 -2.93 2.86 13.58
C TRP A 24 -1.81 1.87 13.89
N ASN A 25 -2.04 0.58 13.65
CA ASN A 25 -1.17 -0.51 14.08
C ASN A 25 0.14 -0.61 13.29
N GLU A 26 0.16 -0.16 12.03
CA GLU A 26 1.34 -0.27 11.17
C GLU A 26 2.15 1.02 11.07
N PHE A 27 1.57 2.17 11.41
CA PHE A 27 2.25 3.46 11.26
C PHE A 27 2.20 4.32 12.52
N LEU A 28 1.00 4.71 12.97
CA LEU A 28 0.87 5.78 13.96
C LEU A 28 1.45 5.38 15.31
N GLU A 29 1.17 4.20 15.79
CA GLU A 29 1.70 3.69 17.05
C GLU A 29 3.16 3.23 16.93
N PRO A 30 3.53 2.28 16.03
CA PRO A 30 4.87 1.70 16.05
C PRO A 30 5.97 2.61 15.48
N GLU A 31 5.65 3.50 14.54
CA GLU A 31 6.65 4.29 13.83
C GLU A 31 6.71 5.75 14.30
N PHE A 32 5.55 6.33 14.63
CA PHE A 32 5.48 7.69 15.17
C PHE A 32 5.42 7.74 16.70
N GLY A 33 5.22 6.59 17.37
CA GLY A 33 5.15 6.50 18.82
C GLY A 33 3.91 7.17 19.40
N PHE A 34 2.80 7.27 18.65
CA PHE A 34 1.59 7.86 19.18
C PHE A 34 0.93 6.92 20.18
N GLU A 35 0.51 7.45 21.32
CA GLU A 35 -0.08 6.67 22.39
C GLU A 35 -1.61 6.59 22.25
N GLU A 36 -2.18 5.40 22.44
CA GLU A 36 -3.61 5.14 22.35
C GLU A 36 -4.45 6.07 23.25
N LYS A 37 -3.94 6.43 24.45
CA LYS A 37 -4.64 7.34 25.37
C LYS A 37 -4.95 8.71 24.76
N TYR A 38 -4.25 9.13 23.72
CA TYR A 38 -4.45 10.39 22.99
C TYR A 38 -5.21 10.21 21.69
N ALA A 39 -5.51 8.98 21.28
CA ALA A 39 -6.18 8.67 20.03
C ALA A 39 -7.69 8.52 20.24
N GLN A 40 -8.47 9.03 19.30
CA GLN A 40 -9.90 8.82 19.25
C GLN A 40 -10.32 8.51 17.82
N PHE A 41 -10.94 7.35 17.62
CA PHE A 41 -11.49 6.93 16.35
C PHE A 41 -12.95 7.35 16.27
N THR A 42 -13.32 8.00 15.18
CA THR A 42 -14.70 8.48 14.97
C THR A 42 -15.13 8.18 13.54
N PHE A 43 -16.27 7.52 13.39
CA PHE A 43 -16.88 7.32 12.07
C PHE A 43 -17.31 8.67 11.48
N SER A 44 -16.97 8.94 10.22
CA SER A 44 -17.26 10.22 9.56
C SER A 44 -18.74 10.44 9.23
N GLY A 45 -19.58 9.39 9.37
CA GLY A 45 -20.97 9.41 8.98
C GLY A 45 -21.23 9.13 7.48
N HIS A 46 -20.17 8.85 6.70
CA HIS A 46 -20.30 8.51 5.27
C HIS A 46 -19.38 7.33 4.88
N ARG A 47 -18.16 7.58 4.49
CA ARG A 47 -17.25 6.56 3.91
C ARG A 47 -15.85 6.58 4.53
N GLY A 48 -15.72 6.91 5.80
CA GLY A 48 -14.41 6.99 6.41
C GLY A 48 -14.43 7.03 7.92
N PHE A 49 -13.24 6.88 8.50
CA PHE A 49 -12.97 7.16 9.90
C PHE A 49 -12.04 8.37 10.02
N HIS A 50 -12.23 9.14 11.08
CA HIS A 50 -11.29 10.16 11.52
C HIS A 50 -10.53 9.61 12.73
N ILE A 51 -9.21 9.69 12.69
CA ILE A 51 -8.35 9.42 13.83
C ILE A 51 -7.91 10.78 14.38
N HIS A 52 -8.45 11.14 15.54
CA HIS A 52 -8.10 12.38 16.22
C HIS A 52 -6.98 12.11 17.19
N LEU A 53 -5.82 12.74 16.96
CA LEU A 53 -4.67 12.69 17.84
C LEU A 53 -4.62 13.95 18.70
N ARG A 54 -4.69 13.78 20.02
CA ARG A 54 -4.72 14.90 20.99
C ARG A 54 -3.49 14.95 21.87
N ASP A 55 -2.39 14.36 21.39
CA ASP A 55 -1.12 14.41 22.09
C ASP A 55 -0.62 15.87 22.15
N PRO A 56 -0.30 16.39 23.35
CA PRO A 56 0.23 17.73 23.49
C PRO A 56 1.49 18.00 22.67
N SER A 57 2.32 16.99 22.44
CA SER A 57 3.55 17.10 21.61
C SER A 57 3.26 17.46 20.16
N LEU A 58 2.06 17.15 19.65
CA LEU A 58 1.66 17.42 18.28
C LEU A 58 1.11 18.83 18.05
N LEU A 59 0.84 19.59 19.13
CA LEU A 59 0.25 20.92 19.01
C LEU A 59 1.15 21.93 18.29
N HIS A 60 2.44 21.66 18.24
CA HIS A 60 3.45 22.51 17.60
C HIS A 60 3.68 22.18 16.13
N LEU A 61 3.09 21.09 15.61
CA LEU A 61 3.26 20.71 14.22
C LEU A 61 2.51 21.68 13.29
N ASP A 62 3.28 22.36 12.46
CA ASP A 62 2.75 23.19 11.40
C ASP A 62 2.23 22.34 10.21
N SER A 63 1.68 23.00 9.21
CA SER A 63 1.14 22.33 8.02
C SER A 63 2.19 21.54 7.23
N ASN A 64 3.46 21.96 7.26
CA ASN A 64 4.53 21.26 6.54
C ASN A 64 4.88 19.96 7.26
N ALA A 65 5.10 20.01 8.59
CA ALA A 65 5.37 18.83 9.38
C ALA A 65 4.24 17.77 9.29
N ARG A 66 2.97 18.26 9.28
CA ARG A 66 1.82 17.36 9.07
C ARG A 66 1.79 16.74 7.68
N ARG A 67 2.22 17.50 6.65
CA ARG A 67 2.34 16.97 5.28
C ARG A 67 3.39 15.88 5.20
N GLU A 68 4.52 16.03 5.86
CA GLU A 68 5.57 15.01 5.91
C GLU A 68 5.06 13.69 6.52
N ILE A 69 4.25 13.76 7.57
CA ILE A 69 3.61 12.55 8.14
C ILE A 69 2.71 11.87 7.10
N VAL A 70 1.88 12.65 6.40
CA VAL A 70 0.98 12.10 5.36
C VAL A 70 1.79 11.51 4.20
N ASN A 71 2.81 12.21 3.72
CA ASN A 71 3.69 11.74 2.65
C ASN A 71 4.37 10.42 3.04
N TYR A 72 4.87 10.34 4.27
CA TYR A 72 5.48 9.12 4.79
C TYR A 72 4.49 7.93 4.79
N ILE A 73 3.28 8.13 5.32
CA ILE A 73 2.23 7.10 5.35
C ILE A 73 1.86 6.65 3.93
N ARG A 74 1.84 7.56 2.98
CA ARG A 74 1.53 7.30 1.57
C ARG A 74 2.70 6.73 0.77
N GLY A 75 3.89 6.68 1.38
CA GLY A 75 5.12 6.24 0.70
C GLY A 75 5.58 7.20 -0.39
N GLU A 76 5.21 8.49 -0.30
CA GLU A 76 5.61 9.49 -1.29
C GLU A 76 7.12 9.79 -1.16
N GLY A 77 7.83 9.60 -2.26
CA GLY A 77 9.29 9.77 -2.30
C GLY A 77 10.08 8.58 -1.75
N ILE A 78 9.43 7.52 -1.31
CA ILE A 78 10.11 6.31 -0.82
C ILE A 78 10.41 5.37 -2.00
N ASP A 79 11.68 5.04 -2.17
CA ASP A 79 12.08 3.97 -3.07
C ASP A 79 12.06 2.63 -2.32
N ILE A 80 11.00 1.85 -2.56
CA ILE A 80 10.77 0.56 -1.92
C ILE A 80 11.96 -0.40 -2.10
N GLN A 81 12.63 -0.37 -3.23
CA GLN A 81 13.79 -1.24 -3.48
C GLN A 81 14.94 -0.94 -2.51
N SER A 82 15.20 0.34 -2.24
CA SER A 82 16.29 0.76 -1.34
C SER A 82 16.00 0.49 0.13
N THR A 83 14.73 0.28 0.53
CA THR A 83 14.35 0.06 1.94
C THR A 83 14.43 -1.39 2.39
N ILE A 84 14.61 -2.36 1.49
CA ILE A 84 14.54 -3.81 1.82
C ILE A 84 15.50 -4.22 2.93
N ASN A 85 16.68 -3.61 2.97
CA ASN A 85 17.70 -3.92 3.96
C ASN A 85 17.65 -2.98 5.18
N ASP A 86 16.63 -2.15 5.28
CA ASP A 86 16.42 -1.25 6.41
C ASP A 86 15.59 -1.92 7.51
N ASP A 87 15.94 -1.67 8.77
CA ASP A 87 15.11 -2.05 9.92
C ASP A 87 13.87 -1.15 10.09
N SER A 88 13.59 -0.31 9.10
CA SER A 88 12.44 0.60 9.09
C SER A 88 11.11 -0.12 8.85
N GLY A 89 10.01 0.51 9.20
CA GLY A 89 8.68 0.01 8.86
C GLY A 89 8.48 -0.19 7.35
N TRP A 90 9.09 0.68 6.53
CA TRP A 90 9.06 0.52 5.07
C TRP A 90 9.86 -0.67 4.58
N GLY A 91 10.99 -1.00 5.22
CA GLY A 91 11.75 -2.23 4.93
C GLY A 91 10.91 -3.49 5.17
N LYS A 92 10.21 -3.56 6.31
CA LYS A 92 9.29 -4.68 6.61
C LYS A 92 8.18 -4.79 5.57
N ARG A 93 7.51 -3.66 5.23
CA ARG A 93 6.45 -3.65 4.21
C ARG A 93 6.96 -4.06 2.83
N ALA A 94 8.18 -3.68 2.48
CA ALA A 94 8.81 -4.11 1.22
C ALA A 94 8.98 -5.63 1.18
N ILE A 95 9.44 -6.25 2.26
CA ILE A 95 9.55 -7.71 2.38
C ILE A 95 8.17 -8.38 2.30
N ASP A 96 7.19 -7.89 3.07
CA ASP A 96 5.82 -8.41 3.04
C ASP A 96 5.20 -8.30 1.64
N GLY A 97 5.47 -7.20 0.94
CA GLY A 97 5.03 -6.99 -0.44
C GLY A 97 5.67 -7.93 -1.44
N ILE A 98 6.95 -8.24 -1.26
CA ILE A 98 7.65 -9.25 -2.07
C ILE A 98 6.99 -10.61 -1.84
N ASP A 99 6.82 -11.02 -0.59
CA ASP A 99 6.29 -12.34 -0.23
C ASP A 99 4.83 -12.49 -0.71
N SER A 100 3.98 -11.48 -0.50
CA SER A 100 2.60 -11.45 -1.02
C SER A 100 2.55 -11.51 -2.55
N THR A 101 3.41 -10.76 -3.23
CA THR A 101 3.46 -10.76 -4.71
C THR A 101 3.90 -12.12 -5.23
N LEU A 102 4.90 -12.75 -4.61
CA LEU A 102 5.38 -14.08 -4.98
C LEU A 102 4.33 -15.17 -4.76
N GLU A 103 3.61 -15.14 -3.64
CA GLU A 103 2.49 -16.04 -3.38
C GLU A 103 1.41 -15.93 -4.48
N LYS A 104 1.02 -14.70 -4.82
CA LYS A 104 0.06 -14.47 -5.91
C LYS A 104 0.58 -14.94 -7.27
N LEU A 105 1.87 -14.78 -7.56
CA LEU A 105 2.50 -15.28 -8.78
C LEU A 105 2.52 -16.81 -8.83
N SER A 106 2.76 -17.49 -7.71
CA SER A 106 2.73 -18.96 -7.64
C SER A 106 1.33 -19.52 -7.94
N HIS A 107 0.26 -18.84 -7.51
CA HIS A 107 -1.11 -19.22 -7.88
C HIS A 107 -1.40 -19.04 -9.39
N ILE A 108 -0.72 -18.10 -10.04
CA ILE A 108 -0.83 -17.93 -11.50
C ILE A 108 -0.10 -19.05 -12.23
N SER A 109 1.12 -19.41 -11.81
CA SER A 109 1.94 -20.46 -12.44
C SER A 109 1.32 -21.86 -12.27
N SER A 110 0.80 -22.16 -11.08
CA SER A 110 0.14 -23.43 -10.80
C SER A 110 -1.21 -23.62 -11.53
N GLY A 111 -1.78 -22.55 -12.06
CA GLY A 111 -3.07 -22.61 -12.77
C GLY A 111 -4.28 -22.85 -11.86
N GLU A 112 -4.17 -22.54 -10.58
CA GLU A 112 -5.21 -22.75 -9.59
C GLU A 112 -6.49 -21.93 -9.82
N SER A 113 -7.55 -22.35 -9.11
CA SER A 113 -8.81 -21.62 -9.07
C SER A 113 -8.57 -20.20 -8.51
N GLY A 114 -8.84 -19.16 -9.32
CA GLY A 114 -8.57 -17.76 -8.94
C GLY A 114 -7.52 -17.06 -9.80
N LYS A 115 -6.76 -17.77 -10.63
CA LYS A 115 -5.77 -17.20 -11.56
C LYS A 115 -6.28 -15.95 -12.29
N THR A 116 -7.48 -16.01 -12.85
CA THR A 116 -8.06 -14.89 -13.62
C THR A 116 -8.30 -13.66 -12.74
N LYS A 117 -8.69 -13.84 -11.48
CA LYS A 117 -8.90 -12.75 -10.53
C LYS A 117 -7.58 -12.06 -10.20
N ILE A 118 -6.54 -12.83 -9.91
CA ILE A 118 -5.21 -12.31 -9.59
C ILE A 118 -4.60 -11.59 -10.81
N LEU A 119 -4.72 -12.16 -12.00
CA LEU A 119 -4.27 -11.51 -13.24
C LEU A 119 -4.97 -10.16 -13.48
N ASN A 120 -6.27 -10.07 -13.20
CA ASN A 120 -7.00 -8.82 -13.31
C ASN A 120 -6.55 -7.80 -12.28
N GLU A 121 -6.34 -8.22 -11.01
CA GLU A 121 -5.81 -7.38 -9.94
C GLU A 121 -4.44 -6.81 -10.33
N PHE A 122 -3.51 -7.65 -10.73
CA PHE A 122 -2.18 -7.25 -11.17
C PHE A 122 -2.21 -6.31 -12.37
N HIS A 123 -3.07 -6.59 -13.34
CA HIS A 123 -3.23 -5.70 -14.49
C HIS A 123 -3.73 -4.31 -14.10
N GLU A 124 -4.69 -4.21 -13.18
CA GLU A 124 -5.19 -2.91 -12.69
C GLU A 124 -4.14 -2.18 -11.85
N ILE A 125 -3.34 -2.88 -11.02
CA ILE A 125 -2.21 -2.29 -10.31
C ILE A 125 -1.25 -1.62 -11.30
N ILE A 126 -0.77 -2.36 -12.29
CA ILE A 126 0.18 -1.84 -13.29
C ILE A 126 -0.42 -0.67 -14.06
N LYS A 127 -1.67 -0.78 -14.50
CA LYS A 127 -2.36 0.27 -15.25
C LYS A 127 -2.53 1.57 -14.45
N THR A 128 -2.85 1.46 -13.18
CA THR A 128 -3.01 2.61 -12.28
C THR A 128 -1.66 3.28 -12.04
N ARG A 129 -0.63 2.51 -11.73
CA ARG A 129 0.72 3.02 -11.48
C ARG A 129 1.38 3.60 -12.73
N SER A 130 1.21 2.97 -13.89
CA SER A 130 1.72 3.52 -15.16
C SER A 130 1.13 4.88 -15.50
N LYS A 131 -0.12 5.15 -15.11
CA LYS A 131 -0.77 6.46 -15.32
C LYS A 131 -0.25 7.52 -14.34
N SER A 132 -0.05 7.15 -13.06
CA SER A 132 0.33 8.09 -12.01
C SER A 132 1.80 8.50 -12.04
N GLN A 133 2.68 7.61 -12.48
CA GLN A 133 4.14 7.81 -12.39
C GLN A 133 4.85 8.00 -13.74
N ASN A 134 4.10 8.09 -14.86
CA ASN A 134 4.69 8.20 -16.21
C ASN A 134 5.68 7.06 -16.55
N VAL A 135 5.57 5.92 -15.86
CA VAL A 135 6.41 4.74 -16.09
C VAL A 135 5.95 4.07 -17.38
N ASN A 136 6.76 4.14 -18.42
CA ASN A 136 6.45 3.54 -19.71
C ASN A 136 6.75 2.03 -19.69
N LEU A 137 5.88 1.27 -19.03
CA LEU A 137 5.91 -0.19 -19.05
C LEU A 137 5.36 -0.67 -20.39
N LYS A 138 6.17 -0.57 -21.47
CA LYS A 138 5.80 -0.97 -22.84
C LYS A 138 5.33 -2.43 -22.97
N SER A 139 5.31 -3.20 -21.90
CA SER A 139 5.14 -4.63 -21.88
C SER A 139 4.19 -5.16 -20.79
N SER A 140 3.29 -4.34 -20.26
CA SER A 140 2.38 -4.71 -19.15
C SER A 140 1.17 -5.53 -19.57
N SER A 141 1.35 -6.45 -20.52
CA SER A 141 0.30 -7.39 -20.95
C SER A 141 0.12 -8.51 -19.89
N ARG A 142 -1.08 -9.12 -19.89
CA ARG A 142 -1.31 -10.34 -19.09
C ARG A 142 -0.27 -11.42 -19.38
N ALA A 143 0.16 -11.56 -20.63
CA ALA A 143 1.22 -12.50 -21.02
C ALA A 143 2.55 -12.21 -20.33
N SER A 144 2.89 -10.95 -20.08
CA SER A 144 4.12 -10.59 -19.35
C SER A 144 4.02 -10.90 -17.86
N ILE A 145 2.82 -10.81 -17.27
CA ILE A 145 2.58 -11.23 -15.88
C ILE A 145 2.66 -12.75 -15.76
N GLU A 146 2.11 -13.49 -16.71
CA GLU A 146 2.23 -14.96 -16.74
C GLU A 146 3.66 -15.42 -16.95
N GLU A 147 4.43 -14.74 -17.80
CA GLU A 147 5.87 -14.98 -17.98
C GLU A 147 6.64 -14.73 -16.67
N LEU A 148 6.36 -13.61 -15.99
CA LEU A 148 6.93 -13.32 -14.67
C LEU A 148 6.57 -14.41 -13.64
N ALA A 149 5.34 -14.91 -13.63
CA ALA A 149 4.91 -15.98 -12.73
C ALA A 149 5.71 -17.27 -12.95
N LEU A 150 5.94 -17.66 -14.20
CA LEU A 150 6.76 -18.82 -14.52
C LEU A 150 8.24 -18.63 -14.11
N LEU A 151 8.78 -17.41 -14.28
CA LEU A 151 10.14 -17.09 -13.87
C LEU A 151 10.29 -17.06 -12.35
N ALA A 152 9.28 -16.62 -11.62
CA ALA A 152 9.29 -16.59 -10.16
C ALA A 152 9.22 -17.99 -9.55
N ASP A 153 8.52 -18.93 -10.21
CA ASP A 153 8.38 -20.33 -9.77
C ASP A 153 9.59 -21.20 -10.17
N SER A 154 10.38 -20.76 -11.14
CA SER A 154 11.58 -21.48 -11.59
C SER A 154 12.84 -20.95 -10.90
N GLY A 155 13.79 -21.84 -10.55
CA GLY A 155 15.16 -21.48 -10.19
C GLY A 155 15.88 -20.79 -11.37
N ASP A 156 17.04 -20.18 -11.11
CA ASP A 156 17.90 -19.70 -12.19
C ASP A 156 18.61 -20.88 -12.90
N GLU A 157 19.29 -20.57 -14.03
CA GLU A 157 20.00 -21.57 -14.84
C GLU A 157 21.08 -22.35 -14.05
N PHE A 158 21.52 -21.79 -12.91
CA PHE A 158 22.56 -22.37 -12.05
C PHE A 158 21.98 -22.98 -10.76
N GLY A 159 20.64 -23.02 -10.62
CA GLY A 159 19.95 -23.56 -9.43
C GLY A 159 20.01 -22.63 -8.21
N PHE A 160 20.39 -21.35 -8.38
CA PHE A 160 20.35 -20.38 -7.29
C PHE A 160 18.92 -19.89 -7.05
N ASP A 161 18.62 -19.61 -5.79
CA ASP A 161 17.36 -19.00 -5.40
C ASP A 161 17.35 -17.52 -5.84
N ARG A 162 16.58 -17.24 -6.90
CA ARG A 162 16.41 -15.88 -7.44
C ARG A 162 15.87 -14.92 -6.40
N ILE A 163 15.00 -15.39 -5.52
CA ILE A 163 14.34 -14.58 -4.51
C ILE A 163 15.31 -14.22 -3.40
N ALA A 164 16.14 -15.17 -2.95
CA ALA A 164 17.19 -14.90 -1.98
C ALA A 164 18.14 -13.81 -2.52
N ARG A 165 18.57 -13.95 -3.77
CA ARG A 165 19.44 -12.96 -4.43
C ARG A 165 18.78 -11.60 -4.57
N LEU A 166 17.48 -11.55 -4.90
CA LEU A 166 16.73 -10.29 -4.98
C LEU A 166 16.64 -9.60 -3.61
N LYS A 167 16.47 -10.37 -2.53
CA LYS A 167 16.43 -9.83 -1.17
C LYS A 167 17.80 -9.36 -0.68
N GLU A 168 18.88 -10.00 -1.13
CA GLU A 168 20.26 -9.58 -0.83
C GLU A 168 20.66 -8.32 -1.61
N ASP A 169 20.34 -8.28 -2.90
CA ASP A 169 20.60 -7.13 -3.77
C ASP A 169 19.39 -6.82 -4.66
N PRO A 170 18.54 -5.89 -4.22
CA PRO A 170 17.33 -5.49 -4.94
C PRO A 170 17.56 -4.84 -6.29
N SER A 171 18.81 -4.45 -6.61
CA SER A 171 19.16 -3.87 -7.89
C SER A 171 19.29 -4.91 -9.01
N LEU A 172 19.38 -6.20 -8.66
CA LEU A 172 19.54 -7.27 -9.63
C LEU A 172 18.28 -7.50 -10.47
N GLU A 173 18.48 -7.65 -11.77
CA GLU A 173 17.42 -7.99 -12.72
C GLU A 173 17.16 -9.50 -12.76
N VAL A 174 16.83 -10.11 -11.60
CA VAL A 174 16.69 -11.57 -11.44
C VAL A 174 15.62 -12.21 -12.33
N PHE A 175 14.62 -11.43 -12.77
CA PHE A 175 13.59 -11.85 -13.73
C PHE A 175 13.85 -11.32 -15.15
N GLY A 176 15.06 -10.79 -15.40
CA GLY A 176 15.45 -10.15 -16.66
C GLY A 176 14.89 -8.74 -16.82
N PRO A 177 15.38 -8.00 -17.83
CA PRO A 177 15.11 -6.57 -17.99
C PRO A 177 13.64 -6.23 -18.30
N LYS A 178 12.87 -7.20 -18.76
CA LYS A 178 11.44 -7.03 -19.05
C LYS A 178 10.55 -7.25 -17.83
N CYS A 179 10.81 -8.32 -17.07
CA CYS A 179 9.92 -8.75 -15.98
C CYS A 179 10.28 -8.14 -14.62
N THR A 180 11.55 -7.82 -14.37
CA THR A 180 11.97 -7.20 -13.09
C THR A 180 11.29 -5.86 -12.82
N PRO A 181 11.15 -4.93 -13.77
CA PRO A 181 10.38 -3.70 -13.54
C PRO A 181 8.89 -3.97 -13.25
N ILE A 182 8.29 -4.96 -13.92
CA ILE A 182 6.90 -5.35 -13.68
C ILE A 182 6.74 -5.88 -12.24
N PHE A 183 7.63 -6.76 -11.80
CA PHE A 183 7.66 -7.30 -10.44
C PHE A 183 7.65 -6.17 -9.39
N TRP A 184 8.56 -5.20 -9.53
CA TRP A 184 8.64 -4.09 -8.59
C TRP A 184 7.39 -3.20 -8.58
N GLU A 185 6.77 -2.98 -9.73
CA GLU A 185 5.50 -2.24 -9.77
C GLU A 185 4.35 -3.01 -9.12
N LEU A 186 4.35 -4.34 -9.19
CA LEU A 186 3.39 -5.17 -8.46
C LEU A 186 3.64 -5.11 -6.96
N VAL A 187 4.89 -5.24 -6.50
CA VAL A 187 5.26 -5.10 -5.08
C VAL A 187 4.84 -3.72 -4.55
N LYS A 188 5.21 -2.65 -5.25
CA LYS A 188 4.84 -1.27 -4.87
C LYS A 188 3.34 -1.01 -4.84
N GLY A 189 2.55 -1.78 -5.57
CA GLY A 189 1.08 -1.67 -5.61
C GLY A 189 0.36 -2.68 -4.74
N ASP A 190 1.09 -3.58 -4.08
CA ASP A 190 0.47 -4.58 -3.21
C ASP A 190 -0.14 -3.95 -1.96
N SER A 191 -1.26 -4.51 -1.51
CA SER A 191 -1.99 -4.00 -0.34
C SER A 191 -1.21 -4.14 0.98
N SER A 192 -0.20 -5.00 1.04
CA SER A 192 0.71 -5.11 2.18
C SER A 192 1.69 -3.93 2.27
N VAL A 193 2.00 -3.30 1.14
CA VAL A 193 2.94 -2.16 1.06
C VAL A 193 2.22 -0.83 1.26
N VAL A 194 1.10 -0.61 0.57
CA VAL A 194 0.39 0.67 0.60
C VAL A 194 -0.92 0.58 1.37
N ILE A 195 -1.23 1.61 2.15
CA ILE A 195 -2.55 1.78 2.74
C ILE A 195 -3.46 2.39 1.69
N GLY A 196 -4.11 1.53 0.91
CA GLY A 196 -5.05 1.96 -0.11
C GLY A 196 -4.43 2.60 -1.35
N THR A 197 -5.27 2.87 -2.34
CA THR A 197 -4.89 3.65 -3.52
C THR A 197 -4.81 5.14 -3.19
N ALA A 198 -3.95 5.87 -3.89
CA ALA A 198 -3.84 7.33 -3.76
C ALA A 198 -5.23 8.00 -3.80
N GLY A 199 -5.65 8.63 -2.70
CA GLY A 199 -6.97 9.26 -2.55
C GLY A 199 -7.78 8.78 -1.34
N GLU A 200 -7.38 7.71 -0.66
CA GLU A 200 -8.08 7.18 0.52
C GLU A 200 -7.72 7.93 1.81
N THR A 201 -6.55 8.56 1.87
CA THR A 201 -6.18 9.45 2.98
C THR A 201 -6.46 10.89 2.58
N ASP A 202 -7.37 11.58 3.29
CA ASP A 202 -7.68 12.99 3.04
C ASP A 202 -6.56 13.88 3.62
N GLU A 203 -5.55 14.15 2.79
CA GLU A 203 -4.42 15.02 3.12
C GLU A 203 -4.88 16.39 3.61
N VAL A 204 -5.87 16.98 2.94
CA VAL A 204 -6.35 18.33 3.24
C VAL A 204 -6.86 18.43 4.67
N VAL A 205 -7.54 17.41 5.18
CA VAL A 205 -8.02 17.38 6.58
C VAL A 205 -6.86 17.37 7.58
N THR A 206 -5.77 16.69 7.26
CA THR A 206 -4.63 16.53 8.17
C THR A 206 -3.72 17.77 8.15
N VAL A 207 -3.51 18.35 6.97
CA VAL A 207 -2.54 19.44 6.73
C VAL A 207 -3.12 20.81 7.05
N ASP A 208 -4.41 21.06 6.77
CA ASP A 208 -5.03 22.36 6.98
C ASP A 208 -5.37 22.62 8.46
N THR A 209 -4.50 23.34 9.14
CA THR A 209 -4.67 23.71 10.56
C THR A 209 -5.79 24.71 10.82
N LYS A 210 -6.34 25.33 9.78
CA LYS A 210 -7.43 26.34 9.88
C LYS A 210 -8.80 25.73 9.58
N ARG A 211 -8.85 24.46 9.14
CA ARG A 211 -10.09 23.79 8.78
C ARG A 211 -10.91 23.48 10.02
N VAL A 212 -12.20 23.84 9.97
CA VAL A 212 -13.16 23.43 11.00
C VAL A 212 -13.45 21.94 10.85
N ILE A 213 -13.20 21.18 11.91
CA ILE A 213 -13.47 19.74 11.98
C ILE A 213 -14.78 19.54 12.74
N ARG A 214 -15.58 18.55 12.31
CA ARG A 214 -16.79 18.16 13.05
C ARG A 214 -16.41 17.57 14.39
N TRP A 215 -17.12 18.01 15.43
CA TRP A 215 -17.02 17.37 16.73
C TRP A 215 -17.77 16.05 16.75
N VAL A 216 -17.31 15.15 17.62
CA VAL A 216 -18.04 13.93 17.96
C VAL A 216 -19.43 14.33 18.46
N GLY A 217 -20.46 13.71 17.88
CA GLY A 217 -21.87 14.00 18.20
C GLY A 217 -22.49 15.19 17.44
N SER A 218 -21.75 15.90 16.59
CA SER A 218 -22.33 16.92 15.72
C SER A 218 -23.13 16.30 14.58
N LEU A 219 -24.35 16.79 14.35
CA LEU A 219 -25.22 16.35 13.25
C LEU A 219 -24.77 16.98 11.93
N HIS A 220 -24.89 16.23 10.84
CA HIS A 220 -24.73 16.74 9.48
C HIS A 220 -26.05 17.38 9.05
N GLY A 221 -26.02 18.65 8.67
CA GLY A 221 -27.20 19.39 8.23
C GLY A 221 -27.62 19.10 6.77
N LYS A 222 -27.62 17.81 6.35
CA LYS A 222 -28.24 17.37 5.10
C LYS A 222 -29.18 16.23 5.39
#